data_728ce85c933ddb4c349c369734e74817
#
_entry.id   728ce85c933ddb4c349c369734e74817
#
_cell.length_a   1.000
_cell.length_b   1.000
_cell.length_c   1.000
_cell.angle_alpha   90.00
_cell.angle_beta   90.00
_cell.angle_gamma   90.00
#
_symmetry.space_group_name_H-M   'P 1'
#
loop_
_entity.id
_entity.type
_entity.pdbx_description
1 polymer ?
#
loop_
_entity_poly.entity_id
_entity_poly.type
_entity_poly.pdbx_seq_one_letter_code
_entity_poly.pdbx_strand_id
1 'polypeptide(L)'
;MNLVDFDMLYGHRRDVPGYAAAATEFDRFLADFIPGMREGDLLMVTADHGCDPSYTKTTDHTREYVPYLVCGKGVKPGVDLGTRLCFGTIAQTVCEYLGVDASSLDGHSVLQEILK
;
A
#
# COMPACT_ATOMS: atom_id res chain seq x y z
N MET A 1 2.24 9.91 2.02
CA MET A 1 2.46 10.49 0.67
C MET A 1 1.42 9.87 -0.26
N ASN A 2 0.80 10.65 -1.14
CA ASN A 2 -0.14 10.15 -2.13
C ASN A 2 0.48 10.31 -3.53
N LEU A 3 0.49 9.23 -4.33
CA LEU A 3 1.04 9.21 -5.69
C LEU A 3 -0.13 9.24 -6.67
N VAL A 4 -0.70 10.43 -6.86
CA VAL A 4 -1.96 10.66 -7.59
C VAL A 4 -1.91 10.32 -9.08
N ASP A 5 -0.73 10.26 -9.68
CA ASP A 5 -0.56 10.08 -11.14
C ASP A 5 -0.99 8.70 -11.62
N PHE A 6 -0.88 7.67 -10.76
CA PHE A 6 -1.38 6.33 -11.06
C PHE A 6 -2.86 6.34 -11.44
N ASP A 7 -3.66 7.11 -10.71
CA ASP A 7 -5.08 7.28 -10.98
C ASP A 7 -5.33 8.35 -12.06
N MET A 8 -4.88 9.58 -11.80
CA MET A 8 -5.25 10.76 -12.59
C MET A 8 -4.66 10.79 -14.00
N LEU A 9 -3.39 10.44 -14.16
CA LEU A 9 -2.70 10.53 -15.46
C LEU A 9 -2.76 9.22 -16.24
N TYR A 10 -2.71 8.07 -15.57
CA TYR A 10 -2.57 6.79 -16.26
C TYR A 10 -3.81 5.91 -16.13
N GLY A 11 -4.44 5.84 -14.96
CA GLY A 11 -5.61 5.01 -14.70
C GLY A 11 -6.83 5.46 -15.49
N HIS A 12 -7.33 6.64 -15.21
CA HIS A 12 -8.51 7.21 -15.93
C HIS A 12 -8.28 7.39 -17.42
N ARG A 13 -7.06 7.60 -17.87
CA ARG A 13 -6.70 7.76 -19.29
C ARG A 13 -6.41 6.46 -20.01
N ARG A 14 -6.44 5.34 -19.30
CA ARG A 14 -6.16 4.00 -19.84
C ARG A 14 -4.79 3.91 -20.51
N ASP A 15 -3.83 4.64 -19.96
CA ASP A 15 -2.44 4.63 -20.41
C ASP A 15 -1.64 3.52 -19.70
N VAL A 16 -1.76 2.30 -20.23
CA VAL A 16 -1.07 1.11 -19.70
C VAL A 16 0.46 1.29 -19.70
N PRO A 17 1.11 1.78 -20.78
CA PRO A 17 2.55 2.04 -20.75
C PRO A 17 2.96 3.07 -19.71
N GLY A 18 2.22 4.17 -19.57
CA GLY A 18 2.48 5.21 -18.56
C GLY A 18 2.33 4.67 -17.15
N TYR A 19 1.29 3.87 -16.89
CA TYR A 19 1.09 3.22 -15.59
C TYR A 19 2.28 2.30 -15.22
N ALA A 20 2.72 1.48 -16.17
CA ALA A 20 3.88 0.59 -15.97
C ALA A 20 5.19 1.36 -15.75
N ALA A 21 5.38 2.46 -16.49
CA ALA A 21 6.53 3.35 -16.31
C ALA A 21 6.55 3.98 -14.92
N ALA A 22 5.40 4.50 -14.45
CA ALA A 22 5.26 5.06 -13.10
C ALA A 22 5.53 4.03 -12.00
N ALA A 23 5.06 2.79 -12.16
CA ALA A 23 5.36 1.71 -11.22
C ALA A 23 6.87 1.40 -11.17
N THR A 24 7.53 1.38 -12.32
CA THR A 24 8.97 1.17 -12.41
C THR A 24 9.76 2.31 -11.77
N GLU A 25 9.32 3.54 -11.94
CA GLU A 25 9.93 4.72 -11.31
C GLU A 25 9.78 4.67 -9.78
N PHE A 26 8.60 4.31 -9.31
CA PHE A 26 8.35 4.15 -7.87
C PHE A 26 9.18 3.01 -7.27
N ASP A 27 9.35 1.89 -7.96
CA ASP A 27 10.22 0.79 -7.53
C ASP A 27 11.68 1.24 -7.39
N ARG A 28 12.19 2.03 -8.34
CA ARG A 28 13.53 2.63 -8.25
C ARG A 28 13.66 3.57 -7.06
N PHE A 29 12.66 4.42 -6.83
CA PHE A 29 12.62 5.28 -5.64
C PHE A 29 12.68 4.45 -4.35
N LEU A 30 11.94 3.35 -4.26
CA LEU A 30 11.96 2.46 -3.09
C LEU A 30 13.32 1.79 -2.91
N ALA A 31 14.01 1.43 -3.99
CA ALA A 31 15.34 0.83 -3.93
C ALA A 31 16.36 1.76 -3.27
N ASP A 32 16.22 3.08 -3.47
CA ASP A 32 17.07 4.09 -2.83
C ASP A 32 16.59 4.46 -1.43
N PHE A 33 15.27 4.47 -1.20
CA PHE A 33 14.65 4.90 0.05
C PHE A 33 14.79 3.88 1.18
N ILE A 34 14.50 2.60 0.90
CA ILE A 34 14.44 1.54 1.92
C ILE A 34 15.77 1.36 2.67
N PRO A 35 16.96 1.39 2.02
CA PRO A 35 18.22 1.28 2.75
C PRO A 35 18.48 2.40 3.76
N GLY A 36 17.88 3.57 3.55
CA GLY A 36 17.97 4.74 4.44
C GLY A 36 17.04 4.70 5.64
N MET A 37 16.11 3.75 5.72
CA MET A 37 15.17 3.63 6.84
C MET A 37 15.91 3.34 8.16
N ARG A 38 15.45 3.96 9.25
CA ARG A 38 16.00 3.79 10.60
C ARG A 38 15.34 2.62 11.32
N GLU A 39 15.94 2.22 12.43
CA GLU A 39 15.24 1.37 13.41
C GLU A 39 13.96 2.10 13.86
N GLY A 40 12.86 1.38 13.90
CA GLY A 40 11.55 1.93 14.24
C GLY A 40 10.83 2.66 13.10
N ASP A 41 11.40 2.75 11.91
CA ASP A 41 10.62 3.19 10.74
C ASP A 41 9.80 2.01 10.18
N LEU A 42 8.53 2.28 9.84
CA LEU A 42 7.62 1.33 9.21
C LEU A 42 7.08 1.95 7.92
N LEU A 43 7.36 1.32 6.79
CA LEU A 43 6.82 1.71 5.50
C LEU A 43 5.66 0.80 5.13
N MET A 44 4.52 1.41 4.80
CA MET A 44 3.36 0.72 4.24
C MET A 44 3.05 1.29 2.86
N VAL A 45 2.84 0.43 1.88
CA VAL A 45 2.43 0.78 0.53
C VAL A 45 1.10 0.13 0.24
N THR A 46 0.13 0.93 -0.16
CA THR A 46 -1.23 0.48 -0.49
C THR A 46 -1.86 1.39 -1.54
N ALA A 47 -3.08 1.11 -1.94
CA ALA A 47 -3.93 1.99 -2.74
C ALA A 47 -5.30 2.13 -2.06
N ASP A 48 -6.03 3.18 -2.39
CA ASP A 48 -7.38 3.47 -1.90
C ASP A 48 -8.46 2.72 -2.68
N HIS A 49 -8.17 2.34 -3.93
CA HIS A 49 -9.05 1.53 -4.79
C HIS A 49 -8.25 0.80 -5.87
N GLY A 50 -8.91 -0.14 -6.55
CA GLY A 50 -8.38 -0.80 -7.75
C GLY A 50 -8.43 0.14 -8.95
N CYS A 51 -7.46 0.01 -9.84
CA CYS A 51 -7.44 0.74 -11.11
C CYS A 51 -6.67 -0.07 -12.17
N ASP A 52 -7.40 -0.81 -13.00
CA ASP A 52 -6.83 -1.52 -14.15
C ASP A 52 -6.86 -0.60 -15.39
N PRO A 53 -5.72 -0.06 -15.82
CA PRO A 53 -5.67 0.81 -16.99
C PRO A 53 -5.97 0.07 -18.30
N SER A 54 -5.98 -1.26 -18.32
CA SER A 54 -6.34 -2.06 -19.49
C SER A 54 -7.85 -2.27 -19.64
N TYR A 55 -8.64 -1.97 -18.61
CA TYR A 55 -10.09 -2.14 -18.63
C TYR A 55 -10.77 -0.95 -19.31
N THR A 56 -11.17 -1.12 -20.58
CA THR A 56 -11.66 -0.03 -21.47
C THR A 56 -13.18 0.16 -21.47
N LYS A 57 -13.95 -0.61 -20.69
CA LYS A 57 -15.42 -0.51 -20.65
C LYS A 57 -15.94 0.70 -19.87
N THR A 58 -15.11 1.31 -19.07
CA THR A 58 -15.38 2.53 -18.32
C THR A 58 -14.13 3.36 -18.20
N THR A 59 -14.25 4.65 -17.91
CA THR A 59 -13.14 5.54 -17.55
C THR A 59 -12.99 5.68 -16.04
N ASP A 60 -13.82 5.00 -15.27
CA ASP A 60 -13.84 5.01 -13.81
C ASP A 60 -12.91 3.92 -13.25
N HIS A 61 -12.84 3.86 -11.92
CA HIS A 61 -12.05 2.86 -11.18
C HIS A 61 -12.54 1.45 -11.46
N THR A 62 -11.70 0.49 -11.17
CA THR A 62 -12.00 -0.93 -11.27
C THR A 62 -11.99 -1.59 -9.88
N ARG A 63 -12.25 -2.89 -9.76
CA ARG A 63 -12.55 -3.53 -8.47
C ARG A 63 -11.54 -4.60 -8.07
N GLU A 64 -10.32 -4.47 -8.52
CA GLU A 64 -9.23 -5.33 -8.09
C GLU A 64 -8.91 -5.10 -6.62
N TYR A 65 -8.43 -6.13 -5.95
CA TYR A 65 -7.83 -5.98 -4.63
C TYR A 65 -6.62 -5.06 -4.71
N VAL A 66 -6.50 -4.20 -3.72
CA VAL A 66 -5.34 -3.31 -3.60
C VAL A 66 -4.18 -4.04 -2.92
N PRO A 67 -2.92 -3.69 -3.24
CA PRO A 67 -1.77 -4.22 -2.52
C PRO A 67 -1.75 -3.72 -1.08
N TYR A 68 -1.19 -4.52 -0.19
CA TYR A 68 -0.80 -4.08 1.15
C TYR A 68 0.59 -4.65 1.44
N LEU A 69 1.61 -3.83 1.24
CA LEU A 69 3.01 -4.19 1.44
C LEU A 69 3.55 -3.47 2.66
N VAL A 70 4.27 -4.19 3.50
CA VAL A 70 4.84 -3.63 4.73
C VAL A 70 6.31 -4.01 4.81
N CYS A 71 7.17 -3.03 5.07
CA CYS A 71 8.59 -3.28 5.32
C CYS A 71 9.17 -2.33 6.37
N GLY A 72 10.30 -2.73 6.94
CA GLY A 72 11.05 -2.01 7.95
C GLY A 72 12.08 -2.92 8.60
N LYS A 73 13.05 -2.38 9.30
CA LYS A 73 14.12 -3.19 9.92
C LYS A 73 13.60 -4.15 10.99
N GLY A 74 12.53 -3.78 11.68
CA GLY A 74 11.82 -4.61 12.65
C GLY A 74 10.80 -5.58 12.05
N VAL A 75 10.57 -5.55 10.74
CA VAL A 75 9.55 -6.37 10.07
C VAL A 75 10.14 -7.73 9.67
N LYS A 76 9.36 -8.80 9.87
CA LYS A 76 9.70 -10.14 9.38
C LYS A 76 9.61 -10.17 7.86
N PRO A 77 10.61 -10.70 7.15
CA PRO A 77 10.50 -10.88 5.70
C PRO A 77 9.60 -12.06 5.35
N GLY A 78 8.93 -11.96 4.19
CA GLY A 78 8.19 -13.09 3.59
C GLY A 78 6.90 -13.49 4.31
N VAL A 79 6.33 -12.65 5.15
CA VAL A 79 5.03 -12.91 5.79
C VAL A 79 3.92 -12.71 4.75
N ASP A 80 3.12 -13.74 4.53
CA ASP A 80 1.89 -13.63 3.75
C ASP A 80 0.73 -13.28 4.69
N LEU A 81 0.21 -12.06 4.57
CA LEU A 81 -0.92 -11.58 5.36
C LEU A 81 -2.29 -12.07 4.82
N GLY A 82 -2.30 -12.71 3.65
CA GLY A 82 -3.54 -13.08 2.98
C GLY A 82 -4.39 -11.86 2.61
N THR A 83 -5.67 -12.10 2.32
CA THR A 83 -6.62 -11.02 2.00
C THR A 83 -7.26 -10.45 3.25
N ARG A 84 -7.15 -9.15 3.44
CA ARG A 84 -7.84 -8.40 4.50
C ARG A 84 -9.09 -7.72 3.93
N LEU A 85 -10.20 -7.81 4.63
CA LEU A 85 -11.50 -7.34 4.14
C LEU A 85 -11.86 -5.91 4.57
N CYS A 86 -10.95 -5.23 5.27
CA CYS A 86 -11.19 -3.91 5.81
C CYS A 86 -9.95 -3.03 5.69
N PHE A 87 -10.08 -1.84 5.12
CA PHE A 87 -9.02 -0.83 5.10
C PHE A 87 -8.61 -0.35 6.51
N GLY A 88 -9.52 -0.44 7.47
CA GLY A 88 -9.25 -0.14 8.88
C GLY A 88 -8.10 -0.97 9.47
N THR A 89 -7.75 -2.12 8.87
CA THR A 89 -6.56 -2.89 9.23
C THR A 89 -5.28 -2.04 9.22
N ILE A 90 -5.14 -1.14 8.26
CA ILE A 90 -3.98 -0.23 8.16
C ILE A 90 -3.97 0.72 9.35
N ALA A 91 -5.10 1.40 9.61
CA ALA A 91 -5.23 2.33 10.73
C ALA A 91 -5.02 1.64 12.08
N GLN A 92 -5.61 0.47 12.30
CA GLN A 92 -5.43 -0.34 13.51
C GLN A 92 -3.94 -0.70 13.71
N THR A 93 -3.25 -1.12 12.64
CA THR A 93 -1.83 -1.47 12.70
C THR A 93 -0.95 -0.27 13.02
N VAL A 94 -1.24 0.89 12.43
CA VAL A 94 -0.53 2.14 12.70
C VAL A 94 -0.75 2.59 14.16
N CYS A 95 -2.00 2.56 14.64
CA CYS A 95 -2.31 2.94 16.02
C CYS A 95 -1.62 2.02 17.03
N GLU A 96 -1.68 0.70 16.83
CA GLU A 96 -0.98 -0.25 17.69
C GLU A 96 0.54 0.00 17.68
N TYR A 97 1.12 0.24 16.50
CA TYR A 97 2.55 0.53 16.37
C TYR A 97 2.98 1.79 17.12
N LEU A 98 2.14 2.81 17.12
CA LEU A 98 2.40 4.08 17.79
C LEU A 98 1.90 4.13 19.25
N GLY A 99 1.27 3.07 19.75
CA GLY A 99 0.71 3.03 21.11
C GLY A 99 -0.50 3.95 21.29
N VAL A 100 -1.27 4.19 20.22
CA VAL A 100 -2.46 5.04 20.21
C VAL A 100 -3.72 4.16 20.31
N ASP A 101 -4.73 4.62 21.07
CA ASP A 101 -6.01 3.93 21.17
C ASP A 101 -6.74 3.92 19.81
N ALA A 102 -7.13 2.73 19.38
CA ALA A 102 -7.83 2.46 18.13
C ALA A 102 -9.20 1.81 18.36
N SER A 103 -9.74 1.84 19.56
CA SER A 103 -10.99 1.15 19.95
C SER A 103 -12.22 1.60 19.15
N SER A 104 -12.20 2.80 18.57
CA SER A 104 -13.27 3.35 17.74
C SER A 104 -13.12 3.04 16.25
N LEU A 105 -12.04 2.37 15.83
CA LEU A 105 -11.76 2.06 14.43
C LEU A 105 -12.18 0.64 14.08
N ASP A 106 -12.72 0.45 12.89
CA ASP A 106 -12.97 -0.87 12.33
C ASP A 106 -11.68 -1.60 11.94
N GLY A 107 -11.78 -2.94 11.77
CA GLY A 107 -10.67 -3.78 11.33
C GLY A 107 -9.86 -4.35 12.48
N HIS A 108 -8.78 -5.03 12.13
CA HIS A 108 -7.86 -5.68 13.08
C HIS A 108 -6.43 -5.38 12.68
N SER A 109 -5.58 -5.07 13.65
CA SER A 109 -4.15 -4.89 13.44
C SER A 109 -3.49 -6.20 12.99
N VAL A 110 -2.49 -6.07 12.13
CA VAL A 110 -1.59 -7.16 11.73
C VAL A 110 -0.20 -7.02 12.37
N LEU A 111 -0.03 -6.10 13.30
CA LEU A 111 1.28 -5.76 13.86
C LEU A 111 2.01 -7.00 14.44
N GLN A 112 1.31 -7.81 15.19
CA GLN A 112 1.89 -9.00 15.84
C GLN A 112 2.28 -10.10 14.83
N GLU A 113 1.69 -10.08 13.65
CA GLU A 113 2.04 -11.00 12.57
C GLU A 113 3.35 -10.59 11.88
N ILE A 114 3.59 -9.27 11.75
CA ILE A 114 4.68 -8.72 10.95
C ILE A 114 5.94 -8.34 11.74
N LEU A 115 5.87 -8.08 13.04
CA LEU A 115 7.06 -7.74 13.85
C LEU A 115 7.88 -8.97 14.24
N LYS A 116 9.21 -8.79 14.28
CA LYS A 116 10.18 -9.78 14.75
C LYS A 116 10.09 -10.02 16.25
#